data_940e44533c78d88f31e87a1921f67b31
#
_entry.id   940e44533c78d88f31e87a1921f67b31
#
_cell.length_a   1.000
_cell.length_b   1.000
_cell.length_c   1.000
_cell.angle_alpha   90.00
_cell.angle_beta   90.00
_cell.angle_gamma   90.00
#
_symmetry.space_group_name_H-M   'P 1'
#
loop_
_entity.id
_entity.type
_entity.pdbx_description
1 polymer ?
#
loop_
_entity_poly.entity_id
_entity_poly.type
_entity_poly.pdbx_seq_one_letter_code
_entity_poly.pdbx_strand_id
1 'polypeptide(L)'
;MANERPFTGARATKSAEPGAEPARVDPKADKRERILRAAVKVFARKGFYATRVSEIAKAAGVADGTIYLYFESKDDVLVSLFQDRIVKLIAALEEAIAAAGDFDARFRRVVELQLGLLDGRRELAEVVTVNLRQSSKLLKQYATPLFSQYLEVVAKLVADGQTEGAVRADVSPRLVARSLYGALDGVAMTWALGGGEAGQLKKAAAQVSELFLRGLKPGGAA
;
A
#
# COMPACT_ATOMS: atom_id res chain seq x y z
N MET A 1 -80.25 12.33 3.75
CA MET A 1 -80.33 10.88 3.77
C MET A 1 -78.95 10.35 3.49
N ALA A 2 -78.30 9.89 4.48
CA ALA A 2 -77.82 8.56 4.78
C ALA A 2 -76.64 8.16 3.92
N ASN A 3 -75.42 8.13 4.50
CA ASN A 3 -74.82 6.97 5.14
C ASN A 3 -74.10 6.09 4.07
N GLU A 4 -72.90 5.75 4.08
CA GLU A 4 -72.07 4.98 5.05
C GLU A 4 -70.59 4.92 4.55
N ARG A 5 -69.68 4.91 5.51
CA ARG A 5 -68.30 4.43 5.32
C ARG A 5 -68.28 2.89 5.32
N PRO A 6 -67.23 2.23 4.82
CA PRO A 6 -66.23 1.87 5.78
C PRO A 6 -64.78 1.93 5.30
N PHE A 7 -63.94 2.15 6.24
CA PHE A 7 -62.54 2.02 6.44
C PHE A 7 -62.07 0.56 6.28
N THR A 8 -61.01 0.32 5.45
CA THR A 8 -60.24 -0.89 5.59
C THR A 8 -58.74 -0.54 5.44
N GLY A 9 -58.07 -0.66 6.57
CA GLY A 9 -56.62 -0.47 6.65
C GLY A 9 -55.84 -1.62 6.02
N ALA A 10 -54.85 -1.29 5.21
CA ALA A 10 -53.82 -2.21 4.80
C ALA A 10 -52.56 -1.92 5.65
N ARG A 11 -52.25 -2.85 6.49
CA ARG A 11 -51.11 -2.93 7.40
C ARG A 11 -49.86 -3.18 6.56
N ALA A 12 -48.99 -2.16 6.42
CA ALA A 12 -47.67 -2.31 5.79
C ALA A 12 -46.80 -3.18 6.70
N THR A 13 -46.51 -4.39 6.28
CA THR A 13 -45.48 -5.24 6.85
C THR A 13 -44.13 -4.75 6.46
N LYS A 14 -43.44 -4.17 7.44
CA LYS A 14 -42.03 -3.77 7.34
C LYS A 14 -41.18 -5.03 7.36
N SER A 15 -40.77 -5.50 6.18
CA SER A 15 -39.76 -6.55 6.05
C SER A 15 -38.42 -6.00 6.54
N ALA A 16 -37.97 -6.49 7.69
CA ALA A 16 -36.64 -6.29 8.20
C ALA A 16 -35.65 -7.06 7.31
N GLU A 17 -34.73 -6.33 6.68
CA GLU A 17 -33.58 -6.93 6.03
C GLU A 17 -32.71 -7.62 7.10
N PRO A 18 -32.20 -8.84 6.87
CA PRO A 18 -31.29 -9.47 7.81
C PRO A 18 -29.98 -8.70 7.81
N GLY A 19 -29.62 -8.14 8.98
CA GLY A 19 -28.36 -7.47 9.23
C GLY A 19 -27.18 -8.35 8.81
N ALA A 20 -26.28 -7.80 8.00
CA ALA A 20 -25.02 -8.41 7.67
C ALA A 20 -24.23 -8.65 8.97
N GLU A 21 -24.04 -9.90 9.36
CA GLU A 21 -23.12 -10.27 10.44
C GLU A 21 -21.73 -9.70 10.11
N PRO A 22 -21.05 -9.05 11.08
CA PRO A 22 -19.67 -8.62 10.87
C PRO A 22 -18.82 -9.86 10.57
N ALA A 23 -18.08 -9.81 9.46
CA ALA A 23 -17.22 -10.89 9.02
C ALA A 23 -16.35 -11.38 10.20
N ARG A 24 -16.48 -12.65 10.57
CA ARG A 24 -15.69 -13.28 11.64
C ARG A 24 -14.22 -13.19 11.26
N VAL A 25 -13.49 -12.29 11.93
CA VAL A 25 -12.02 -12.18 11.76
C VAL A 25 -11.41 -13.50 12.24
N ASP A 26 -10.63 -14.14 11.37
CA ASP A 26 -9.88 -15.35 11.74
C ASP A 26 -8.92 -15.01 12.88
N PRO A 27 -9.04 -15.64 14.07
CA PRO A 27 -8.18 -15.33 15.22
C PRO A 27 -6.69 -15.55 14.94
N LYS A 28 -6.36 -16.43 13.99
CA LYS A 28 -4.98 -16.68 13.56
C LYS A 28 -4.45 -15.54 12.70
N ALA A 29 -5.25 -15.05 11.76
CA ALA A 29 -4.93 -13.90 10.92
C ALA A 29 -4.79 -12.62 11.77
N ASP A 30 -5.69 -12.39 12.75
CA ASP A 30 -5.59 -11.25 13.67
C ASP A 30 -4.32 -11.29 14.50
N LYS A 31 -3.92 -12.45 15.03
CA LYS A 31 -2.70 -12.58 15.83
C LYS A 31 -1.44 -12.33 14.98
N ARG A 32 -1.41 -12.83 13.73
CA ARG A 32 -0.32 -12.57 12.79
C ARG A 32 -0.19 -11.06 12.51
N GLU A 33 -1.29 -10.38 12.23
CA GLU A 33 -1.30 -8.93 11.98
C GLU A 33 -0.87 -8.13 13.23
N ARG A 34 -1.26 -8.55 14.44
CA ARG A 34 -0.79 -7.92 15.69
C ARG A 34 0.72 -8.04 15.85
N ILE A 35 1.31 -9.19 15.53
CA ILE A 35 2.76 -9.39 15.55
C ILE A 35 3.45 -8.48 14.55
N LEU A 36 2.95 -8.38 13.32
CA LEU A 36 3.53 -7.50 12.31
C LEU A 36 3.44 -6.01 12.71
N ARG A 37 2.32 -5.56 13.28
CA ARG A 37 2.19 -4.19 13.82
C ARG A 37 3.16 -3.91 14.96
N ALA A 38 3.37 -4.87 15.85
CA ALA A 38 4.34 -4.75 16.92
C ALA A 38 5.77 -4.71 16.38
N ALA A 39 6.08 -5.53 15.38
CA ALA A 39 7.38 -5.56 14.72
C ALA A 39 7.74 -4.20 14.10
N VAL A 40 6.81 -3.52 13.42
CA VAL A 40 7.02 -2.15 12.90
C VAL A 40 7.52 -1.22 14.00
N LYS A 41 6.84 -1.18 15.16
CA LYS A 41 7.22 -0.30 16.29
C LYS A 41 8.60 -0.62 16.85
N VAL A 42 8.92 -1.91 16.98
CA VAL A 42 10.20 -2.33 17.57
C VAL A 42 11.35 -2.09 16.59
N PHE A 43 11.17 -2.42 15.30
CA PHE A 43 12.17 -2.18 14.26
C PHE A 43 12.45 -0.69 14.06
N ALA A 44 11.42 0.17 13.99
CA ALA A 44 11.60 1.60 13.86
C ALA A 44 12.38 2.20 15.02
N ARG A 45 12.12 1.74 16.27
CA ARG A 45 12.77 2.27 17.46
C ARG A 45 14.21 1.84 17.63
N LYS A 46 14.57 0.58 17.29
CA LYS A 46 15.87 -0.04 17.60
C LYS A 46 16.70 -0.40 16.37
N GLY A 47 16.11 -0.35 15.20
CA GLY A 47 16.67 -0.93 13.99
C GLY A 47 16.56 -2.45 13.95
N PHE A 48 16.76 -3.01 12.77
CA PHE A 48 16.62 -4.45 12.54
C PHE A 48 17.61 -5.29 13.36
N TYR A 49 18.89 -4.94 13.35
CA TYR A 49 19.94 -5.77 13.99
C TYR A 49 19.82 -5.82 15.51
N ALA A 50 19.53 -4.70 16.17
CA ALA A 50 19.43 -4.62 17.63
C ALA A 50 18.12 -5.20 18.16
N THR A 51 17.12 -5.49 17.31
CA THR A 51 15.84 -6.05 17.73
C THR A 51 15.95 -7.55 18.00
N ARG A 52 15.38 -7.99 19.13
CA ARG A 52 15.19 -9.40 19.49
C ARG A 52 13.75 -9.82 19.26
N VAL A 53 13.52 -11.08 18.88
CA VAL A 53 12.17 -11.65 18.68
C VAL A 53 11.32 -11.54 19.94
N SER A 54 11.91 -11.74 21.12
CA SER A 54 11.23 -11.59 22.42
C SER A 54 10.67 -10.19 22.67
N GLU A 55 11.30 -9.14 22.12
CA GLU A 55 10.80 -7.77 22.23
C GLU A 55 9.59 -7.55 21.33
N ILE A 56 9.56 -8.17 20.17
CA ILE A 56 8.39 -8.18 19.27
C ILE A 56 7.24 -8.92 19.95
N ALA A 57 7.49 -10.10 20.54
CA ALA A 57 6.49 -10.88 21.26
C ALA A 57 5.88 -10.08 22.42
N LYS A 58 6.74 -9.46 23.25
CA LYS A 58 6.30 -8.57 24.33
C LYS A 58 5.43 -7.41 23.83
N ALA A 59 5.85 -6.75 22.75
CA ALA A 59 5.11 -5.63 22.16
C ALA A 59 3.78 -6.07 21.52
N ALA A 60 3.69 -7.31 21.03
CA ALA A 60 2.49 -7.92 20.48
C ALA A 60 1.54 -8.49 21.56
N GLY A 61 1.97 -8.57 22.84
CA GLY A 61 1.21 -9.20 23.91
C GLY A 61 1.04 -10.70 23.72
N VAL A 62 2.12 -11.40 23.26
CA VAL A 62 2.14 -12.85 23.07
C VAL A 62 3.38 -13.46 23.73
N ALA A 63 3.34 -14.77 24.00
CA ALA A 63 4.55 -15.48 24.46
C ALA A 63 5.59 -15.60 23.33
N ASP A 64 6.88 -15.65 23.68
CA ASP A 64 7.99 -15.71 22.73
C ASP A 64 7.83 -16.85 21.73
N GLY A 65 7.46 -18.05 22.22
CA GLY A 65 7.21 -19.22 21.37
C GLY A 65 6.06 -19.04 20.37
N THR A 66 5.14 -18.11 20.64
CA THR A 66 4.02 -17.83 19.73
C THR A 66 4.50 -17.22 18.43
N ILE A 67 5.59 -16.42 18.44
CA ILE A 67 6.14 -15.83 17.21
C ILE A 67 6.53 -16.92 16.21
N TYR A 68 7.18 -17.99 16.70
CA TYR A 68 7.66 -19.08 15.88
C TYR A 68 6.57 -19.99 15.30
N LEU A 69 5.31 -19.84 15.73
CA LEU A 69 4.15 -20.47 15.08
C LEU A 69 3.73 -19.76 13.77
N TYR A 70 4.21 -18.53 13.54
CA TYR A 70 3.85 -17.70 12.40
C TYR A 70 5.04 -17.31 11.52
N PHE A 71 6.24 -17.25 12.09
CA PHE A 71 7.45 -16.75 11.44
C PHE A 71 8.65 -17.59 11.85
N GLU A 72 9.45 -18.01 10.88
CA GLU A 72 10.62 -18.85 11.13
C GLU A 72 11.78 -18.10 11.82
N SER A 73 11.86 -16.80 11.61
CA SER A 73 12.96 -15.96 12.08
C SER A 73 12.58 -14.48 12.15
N LYS A 74 13.47 -13.65 12.70
CA LYS A 74 13.35 -12.20 12.65
C LYS A 74 13.34 -11.65 11.21
N ASP A 75 14.17 -12.24 10.34
CA ASP A 75 14.16 -11.92 8.91
C ASP A 75 12.82 -12.24 8.27
N ASP A 76 12.20 -13.36 8.62
CA ASP A 76 10.90 -13.76 8.11
C ASP A 76 9.78 -12.81 8.56
N VAL A 77 9.85 -12.30 9.79
CA VAL A 77 8.92 -11.23 10.24
C VAL A 77 9.04 -9.99 9.33
N LEU A 78 10.27 -9.54 9.04
CA LEU A 78 10.51 -8.36 8.21
C LEU A 78 10.08 -8.59 6.75
N VAL A 79 10.41 -9.78 6.20
CA VAL A 79 9.99 -10.19 4.85
C VAL A 79 8.47 -10.25 4.74
N SER A 80 7.81 -10.90 5.72
CA SER A 80 6.35 -11.01 5.75
C SER A 80 5.67 -9.65 5.88
N LEU A 81 6.24 -8.73 6.63
CA LEU A 81 5.76 -7.34 6.70
C LEU A 81 5.79 -6.66 5.33
N PHE A 82 6.90 -6.80 4.61
CA PHE A 82 7.04 -6.22 3.27
C PHE A 82 6.06 -6.86 2.28
N GLN A 83 5.98 -8.20 2.27
CA GLN A 83 5.07 -8.93 1.38
C GLN A 83 3.60 -8.53 1.62
N ASP A 84 3.18 -8.44 2.88
CA ASP A 84 1.83 -8.00 3.22
C ASP A 84 1.52 -6.59 2.68
N ARG A 85 2.49 -5.68 2.74
CA ARG A 85 2.32 -4.31 2.25
C ARG A 85 2.31 -4.23 0.73
N ILE A 86 3.17 -4.98 0.04
CA ILE A 86 3.26 -4.93 -1.42
C ILE A 86 2.03 -5.58 -2.08
N VAL A 87 1.50 -6.67 -1.52
CA VAL A 87 0.26 -7.29 -2.01
C VAL A 87 -0.92 -6.32 -1.92
N LYS A 88 -1.08 -5.65 -0.76
CA LYS A 88 -2.13 -4.63 -0.58
C LYS A 88 -1.94 -3.43 -1.50
N LEU A 89 -0.70 -3.03 -1.73
CA LEU A 89 -0.39 -1.95 -2.68
C LEU A 89 -0.76 -2.35 -4.10
N ILE A 90 -0.34 -3.54 -4.58
CA ILE A 90 -0.65 -4.02 -5.93
C ILE A 90 -2.15 -4.01 -6.17
N ALA A 91 -2.94 -4.60 -5.26
CA ALA A 91 -4.40 -4.63 -5.39
C ALA A 91 -5.02 -3.22 -5.46
N ALA A 92 -4.56 -2.29 -4.61
CA ALA A 92 -5.02 -0.91 -4.63
C ALA A 92 -4.62 -0.14 -5.91
N LEU A 93 -3.44 -0.46 -6.47
CA LEU A 93 -2.99 0.13 -7.75
C LEU A 93 -3.83 -0.39 -8.92
N GLU A 94 -4.05 -1.70 -9.00
CA GLU A 94 -4.88 -2.31 -10.05
C GLU A 94 -6.30 -1.74 -10.05
N GLU A 95 -6.93 -1.65 -8.87
CA GLU A 95 -8.26 -1.03 -8.71
C GLU A 95 -8.26 0.44 -9.14
N ALA A 96 -7.27 1.21 -8.71
CA ALA A 96 -7.17 2.63 -9.01
C ALA A 96 -6.91 2.90 -10.50
N ILE A 97 -6.09 2.08 -11.15
CA ILE A 97 -5.82 2.18 -12.59
C ILE A 97 -7.08 1.85 -13.40
N ALA A 98 -7.85 0.85 -12.97
CA ALA A 98 -9.10 0.48 -13.62
C ALA A 98 -10.21 1.53 -13.48
N ALA A 99 -10.25 2.26 -12.36
CA ALA A 99 -11.29 3.23 -12.03
C ALA A 99 -11.02 4.65 -12.56
N ALA A 100 -9.78 5.02 -12.83
CA ALA A 100 -9.40 6.38 -13.22
C ALA A 100 -9.60 6.62 -14.73
N GLY A 101 -9.78 7.92 -15.10
CA GLY A 101 -10.03 8.36 -16.48
C GLY A 101 -8.80 8.27 -17.42
N ASP A 102 -8.20 9.42 -17.75
CA ASP A 102 -7.04 9.49 -18.65
C ASP A 102 -5.74 9.01 -17.99
N PHE A 103 -4.69 8.91 -18.80
CA PHE A 103 -3.36 8.49 -18.33
C PHE A 103 -2.84 9.37 -17.17
N ASP A 104 -2.99 10.68 -17.27
CA ASP A 104 -2.49 11.63 -16.26
C ASP A 104 -3.17 11.37 -14.91
N ALA A 105 -4.48 11.15 -14.89
CA ALA A 105 -5.25 10.84 -13.68
C ALA A 105 -4.83 9.51 -13.06
N ARG A 106 -4.69 8.45 -13.88
CA ARG A 106 -4.21 7.12 -13.44
C ARG A 106 -2.80 7.20 -12.86
N PHE A 107 -1.89 7.91 -13.53
CA PHE A 107 -0.51 8.07 -13.07
C PHE A 107 -0.42 8.83 -11.74
N ARG A 108 -1.14 9.96 -11.61
CA ARG A 108 -1.23 10.71 -10.33
C ARG A 108 -1.75 9.81 -9.20
N ARG A 109 -2.77 9.03 -9.50
CA ARG A 109 -3.37 8.14 -8.50
C ARG A 109 -2.40 7.05 -8.01
N VAL A 110 -1.59 6.50 -8.91
CA VAL A 110 -0.51 5.55 -8.55
C VAL A 110 0.48 6.19 -7.57
N VAL A 111 0.95 7.40 -7.86
CA VAL A 111 1.90 8.12 -6.99
C VAL A 111 1.27 8.48 -5.63
N GLU A 112 0.02 8.96 -5.63
CA GLU A 112 -0.73 9.29 -4.42
C GLU A 112 -0.91 8.08 -3.51
N LEU A 113 -1.28 6.93 -4.06
CA LEU A 113 -1.47 5.72 -3.28
C LEU A 113 -0.18 5.25 -2.63
N GLN A 114 0.94 5.26 -3.36
CA GLN A 114 2.23 4.82 -2.82
C GLN A 114 2.71 5.68 -1.66
N LEU A 115 2.73 6.99 -1.82
CA LEU A 115 3.16 7.90 -0.75
C LEU A 115 2.10 8.02 0.35
N GLY A 116 0.82 7.98 0.00
CA GLY A 116 -0.29 8.05 0.94
C GLY A 116 -0.36 6.87 1.92
N LEU A 117 0.11 5.69 1.51
CA LEU A 117 0.22 4.54 2.42
C LEU A 117 1.20 4.79 3.58
N LEU A 118 2.15 5.69 3.40
CA LEU A 118 3.20 6.01 4.39
C LEU A 118 2.93 7.33 5.12
N ASP A 119 2.13 8.23 4.54
CA ASP A 119 1.86 9.54 5.14
C ASP A 119 1.21 9.40 6.53
N GLY A 120 1.77 10.07 7.53
CA GLY A 120 1.38 9.91 8.94
C GLY A 120 1.82 8.58 9.60
N ARG A 121 2.56 7.71 8.90
CA ARG A 121 3.04 6.40 9.39
C ARG A 121 4.56 6.32 9.35
N ARG A 122 5.23 7.26 10.01
CA ARG A 122 6.69 7.39 9.99
C ARG A 122 7.42 6.09 10.32
N GLU A 123 7.02 5.39 11.40
CA GLU A 123 7.63 4.11 11.79
C GLU A 123 7.56 3.07 10.66
N LEU A 124 6.43 2.98 9.96
CA LEU A 124 6.28 2.08 8.82
C LEU A 124 7.20 2.49 7.68
N ALA A 125 7.24 3.78 7.34
CA ALA A 125 8.11 4.29 6.28
C ALA A 125 9.58 3.98 6.58
N GLU A 126 10.05 4.22 7.79
CA GLU A 126 11.42 3.90 8.22
C GLU A 126 11.72 2.40 8.10
N VAL A 127 10.79 1.54 8.49
CA VAL A 127 11.00 0.09 8.37
C VAL A 127 11.07 -0.33 6.91
N VAL A 128 10.18 0.13 6.05
CA VAL A 128 10.15 -0.34 4.65
C VAL A 128 11.23 0.30 3.77
N THR A 129 11.71 1.50 4.09
CA THR A 129 12.72 2.19 3.29
C THR A 129 14.15 2.01 3.81
N VAL A 130 14.34 1.87 5.13
CA VAL A 130 15.67 1.79 5.77
C VAL A 130 15.95 0.38 6.27
N ASN A 131 15.11 -0.15 7.19
CA ASN A 131 15.39 -1.42 7.85
C ASN A 131 15.33 -2.61 6.89
N LEU A 132 14.48 -2.55 5.88
CA LEU A 132 14.34 -3.58 4.86
C LEU A 132 15.66 -3.84 4.14
N ARG A 133 16.46 -2.81 3.89
CA ARG A 133 17.76 -2.91 3.21
C ARG A 133 18.84 -3.57 4.06
N GLN A 134 18.63 -3.68 5.37
CA GLN A 134 19.57 -4.30 6.27
C GLN A 134 19.50 -5.84 6.28
N SER A 135 18.44 -6.43 5.76
CA SER A 135 18.29 -7.88 5.67
C SER A 135 18.90 -8.43 4.37
N SER A 136 19.89 -9.30 4.49
CA SER A 136 20.48 -10.00 3.33
C SER A 136 19.48 -10.91 2.61
N LYS A 137 18.51 -11.46 3.34
CA LYS A 137 17.41 -12.28 2.81
C LYS A 137 16.51 -11.42 1.94
N LEU A 138 16.21 -10.20 2.37
CA LEU A 138 15.41 -9.24 1.61
C LEU A 138 16.11 -8.73 0.36
N LEU A 139 17.41 -8.44 0.42
CA LEU A 139 18.17 -8.05 -0.77
C LEU A 139 18.12 -9.13 -1.84
N LYS A 140 18.14 -10.42 -1.46
CA LYS A 140 17.92 -11.54 -2.38
C LYS A 140 16.47 -11.61 -2.87
N GLN A 141 15.50 -11.18 -2.05
CA GLN A 141 14.08 -11.18 -2.37
C GLN A 141 13.59 -9.91 -3.09
N TYR A 142 14.42 -8.88 -3.28
CA TYR A 142 14.12 -7.79 -4.21
C TYR A 142 13.92 -8.29 -5.65
N ALA A 143 14.43 -9.49 -5.95
CA ALA A 143 14.10 -10.24 -7.15
C ALA A 143 12.83 -11.11 -6.99
N THR A 144 12.04 -10.93 -5.92
CA THR A 144 10.84 -11.74 -5.71
C THR A 144 9.77 -11.46 -6.73
N PRO A 145 8.94 -12.46 -7.04
CA PRO A 145 7.83 -12.30 -7.98
C PRO A 145 6.90 -11.12 -7.64
N LEU A 146 6.64 -10.88 -6.36
CA LEU A 146 5.76 -9.78 -5.92
C LEU A 146 6.32 -8.40 -6.23
N PHE A 147 7.62 -8.16 -6.03
CA PHE A 147 8.22 -6.87 -6.40
C PHE A 147 8.25 -6.70 -7.92
N SER A 148 8.56 -7.76 -8.66
CA SER A 148 8.48 -7.75 -10.12
C SER A 148 7.05 -7.49 -10.61
N GLN A 149 6.05 -8.10 -9.97
CA GLN A 149 4.64 -7.86 -10.28
C GLN A 149 4.25 -6.39 -10.05
N TYR A 150 4.66 -5.81 -8.92
CA TYR A 150 4.44 -4.38 -8.67
C TYR A 150 5.03 -3.49 -9.77
N LEU A 151 6.30 -3.74 -10.17
CA LEU A 151 6.93 -2.98 -11.25
C LEU A 151 6.22 -3.19 -12.60
N GLU A 152 5.72 -4.39 -12.86
CA GLU A 152 4.99 -4.70 -14.10
C GLU A 152 3.64 -3.98 -14.17
N VAL A 153 2.91 -3.84 -13.04
CA VAL A 153 1.66 -3.05 -12.98
C VAL A 153 1.93 -1.60 -13.38
N VAL A 154 2.99 -0.99 -12.86
CA VAL A 154 3.35 0.40 -13.23
C VAL A 154 3.86 0.49 -14.67
N ALA A 155 4.67 -0.48 -15.12
CA ALA A 155 5.17 -0.51 -16.49
C ALA A 155 4.03 -0.68 -17.50
N LYS A 156 3.04 -1.51 -17.18
CA LYS A 156 1.85 -1.67 -18.02
C LYS A 156 1.07 -0.37 -18.15
N LEU A 157 0.86 0.37 -17.07
CA LEU A 157 0.22 1.69 -17.12
C LEU A 157 0.94 2.63 -18.11
N VAL A 158 2.28 2.65 -18.09
CA VAL A 158 3.08 3.48 -19.00
C VAL A 158 2.96 3.00 -20.44
N ALA A 159 2.98 1.67 -20.68
CA ALA A 159 2.81 1.09 -22.01
C ALA A 159 1.40 1.37 -22.60
N ASP A 160 0.36 1.26 -21.76
CA ASP A 160 -1.00 1.63 -22.14
C ASP A 160 -1.06 3.12 -22.53
N GLY A 161 -0.39 4.01 -21.76
CA GLY A 161 -0.27 5.43 -22.08
C GLY A 161 0.48 5.71 -23.39
N GLN A 162 1.46 4.89 -23.77
CA GLN A 162 2.10 4.96 -25.10
C GLN A 162 1.12 4.59 -26.22
N THR A 163 0.34 3.55 -26.01
CA THR A 163 -0.68 3.12 -26.99
C THR A 163 -1.77 4.18 -27.16
N GLU A 164 -2.14 4.86 -26.10
CA GLU A 164 -3.10 5.97 -26.09
C GLU A 164 -2.51 7.28 -26.69
N GLY A 165 -1.22 7.35 -26.97
CA GLY A 165 -0.53 8.56 -27.44
C GLY A 165 -0.30 9.61 -26.34
N ALA A 166 -0.57 9.28 -25.08
CA ALA A 166 -0.36 10.17 -23.93
C ALA A 166 1.10 10.19 -23.45
N VAL A 167 1.85 9.12 -23.74
CA VAL A 167 3.26 8.95 -23.36
C VAL A 167 4.14 8.82 -24.61
N ARG A 168 5.31 9.48 -24.60
CA ARG A 168 6.31 9.39 -25.67
C ARG A 168 6.78 7.93 -25.87
N ALA A 169 6.96 7.52 -27.13
CA ALA A 169 7.24 6.13 -27.48
C ALA A 169 8.72 5.71 -27.25
N ASP A 170 9.64 6.67 -27.11
CA ASP A 170 11.08 6.44 -27.00
C ASP A 170 11.55 6.13 -25.56
N VAL A 171 10.67 6.12 -24.57
CA VAL A 171 10.99 5.73 -23.19
C VAL A 171 10.62 4.29 -22.91
N SER A 172 11.46 3.56 -22.18
CA SER A 172 11.14 2.20 -21.75
C SER A 172 10.13 2.21 -20.59
N PRO A 173 8.95 1.59 -20.71
CA PRO A 173 7.99 1.50 -19.62
C PRO A 173 8.57 0.89 -18.34
N ARG A 174 9.41 -0.14 -18.47
CA ARG A 174 10.08 -0.78 -17.33
C ARG A 174 11.12 0.15 -16.66
N LEU A 175 11.82 0.97 -17.44
CA LEU A 175 12.75 1.95 -16.87
C LEU A 175 11.97 3.03 -16.13
N VAL A 176 10.87 3.53 -16.68
CA VAL A 176 10.00 4.51 -16.01
C VAL A 176 9.47 3.97 -14.70
N ALA A 177 8.98 2.72 -14.66
CA ALA A 177 8.49 2.09 -13.43
C ALA A 177 9.57 2.00 -12.35
N ARG A 178 10.81 1.61 -12.71
CA ARG A 178 11.93 1.55 -11.76
C ARG A 178 12.37 2.94 -11.30
N SER A 179 12.40 3.91 -12.19
CA SER A 179 12.76 5.31 -11.86
C SER A 179 11.73 5.93 -10.93
N LEU A 180 10.44 5.70 -11.20
CA LEU A 180 9.35 6.15 -10.34
C LEU A 180 9.46 5.52 -8.95
N TYR A 181 9.65 4.20 -8.87
CA TYR A 181 9.86 3.53 -7.58
C TYR A 181 11.04 4.14 -6.81
N GLY A 182 12.19 4.32 -7.46
CA GLY A 182 13.38 4.91 -6.83
C GLY A 182 13.14 6.34 -6.32
N ALA A 183 12.41 7.15 -7.08
CA ALA A 183 12.06 8.51 -6.68
C ALA A 183 11.14 8.52 -5.45
N LEU A 184 10.07 7.71 -5.48
CA LEU A 184 9.11 7.64 -4.39
C LEU A 184 9.72 7.04 -3.11
N ASP A 185 10.55 6.03 -3.25
CA ASP A 185 11.29 5.43 -2.14
C ASP A 185 12.28 6.40 -1.51
N GLY A 186 13.04 7.16 -2.31
CA GLY A 186 13.94 8.21 -1.83
C GLY A 186 13.21 9.34 -1.10
N VAL A 187 12.06 9.79 -1.63
CA VAL A 187 11.20 10.78 -0.98
C VAL A 187 10.67 10.26 0.35
N ALA A 188 10.16 9.02 0.40
CA ALA A 188 9.63 8.43 1.63
C ALA A 188 10.73 8.22 2.68
N MET A 189 11.92 7.79 2.27
CA MET A 189 13.06 7.58 3.15
C MET A 189 13.54 8.90 3.78
N THR A 190 13.77 9.93 2.97
CA THR A 190 14.23 11.24 3.46
C THR A 190 13.19 11.90 4.35
N TRP A 191 11.89 11.76 4.03
CA TRP A 191 10.81 12.21 4.89
C TRP A 191 10.81 11.49 6.23
N ALA A 192 10.92 10.17 6.26
CA ALA A 192 10.91 9.38 7.50
C ALA A 192 12.09 9.74 8.40
N LEU A 193 13.29 9.93 7.83
CA LEU A 193 14.51 10.32 8.55
C LEU A 193 14.48 11.80 9.01
N GLY A 194 13.83 12.67 8.25
CA GLY A 194 13.74 14.11 8.51
C GLY A 194 12.67 14.56 9.49
N GLY A 195 12.01 13.62 10.19
CA GLY A 195 10.97 13.95 11.18
C GLY A 195 9.56 13.46 10.84
N GLY A 196 9.23 13.26 9.58
CA GLY A 196 8.01 12.58 9.15
C GLY A 196 6.72 13.34 9.42
N GLU A 197 6.63 14.63 9.14
CA GLU A 197 5.42 15.43 9.34
C GLU A 197 4.28 14.96 8.42
N ALA A 198 3.08 14.81 9.01
CA ALA A 198 1.89 14.39 8.29
C ALA A 198 1.50 15.40 7.19
N GLY A 199 1.04 14.90 6.04
CA GLY A 199 0.64 15.70 4.89
C GLY A 199 1.78 16.12 3.97
N GLN A 200 3.05 15.96 4.34
CA GLN A 200 4.18 16.30 3.48
C GLN A 200 4.30 15.32 2.31
N LEU A 201 4.07 14.02 2.52
CA LEU A 201 4.11 13.04 1.44
C LEU A 201 2.97 13.24 0.44
N LYS A 202 1.81 13.70 0.89
CA LYS A 202 0.71 14.08 -0.02
C LYS A 202 1.10 15.25 -0.92
N LYS A 203 1.79 16.27 -0.38
CA LYS A 203 2.33 17.39 -1.19
C LYS A 203 3.42 16.93 -2.14
N ALA A 204 4.31 16.06 -1.68
CA ALA A 204 5.37 15.47 -2.52
C ALA A 204 4.80 14.65 -3.67
N ALA A 205 3.71 13.90 -3.44
CA ALA A 205 3.05 13.11 -4.47
C ALA A 205 2.63 13.97 -5.69
N ALA A 206 2.03 15.14 -5.44
CA ALA A 206 1.64 16.05 -6.51
C ALA A 206 2.84 16.55 -7.33
N GLN A 207 3.94 16.90 -6.65
CA GLN A 207 5.15 17.41 -7.30
C GLN A 207 5.88 16.32 -8.10
N VAL A 208 6.02 15.11 -7.53
CA VAL A 208 6.63 13.97 -8.21
C VAL A 208 5.80 13.57 -9.43
N SER A 209 4.48 13.53 -9.30
CA SER A 209 3.59 13.25 -10.44
C SER A 209 3.83 14.24 -11.58
N GLU A 210 3.90 15.52 -11.27
CA GLU A 210 4.11 16.57 -12.27
C GLU A 210 5.47 16.45 -12.96
N LEU A 211 6.54 16.16 -12.21
CA LEU A 211 7.88 15.94 -12.77
C LEU A 211 7.90 14.80 -13.80
N PHE A 212 7.31 13.67 -13.45
CA PHE A 212 7.27 12.52 -14.35
C PHE A 212 6.34 12.77 -15.54
N LEU A 213 5.14 13.29 -15.32
CA LEU A 213 4.18 13.56 -16.39
C LEU A 213 4.75 14.52 -17.45
N ARG A 214 5.44 15.59 -17.03
CA ARG A 214 6.12 16.48 -17.99
C ARG A 214 7.20 15.78 -18.80
N GLY A 215 7.97 14.89 -18.18
CA GLY A 215 9.01 14.12 -18.86
C GLY A 215 8.49 13.01 -19.77
N LEU A 216 7.25 12.54 -19.50
CA LEU A 216 6.62 11.47 -20.26
C LEU A 216 5.77 11.95 -21.45
N LYS A 217 5.37 13.23 -21.47
CA LYS A 217 4.57 13.76 -22.59
C LYS A 217 5.30 13.65 -23.91
N PRO A 218 4.59 13.33 -24.99
CA PRO A 218 5.15 13.44 -26.33
C PRO A 218 5.70 14.85 -26.52
N GLY A 219 6.92 14.97 -27.02
CA GLY A 219 7.46 16.24 -27.42
C GLY A 219 6.53 16.88 -28.46
N GLY A 220 6.04 18.07 -28.20
CA GLY A 220 5.41 18.82 -29.28
C GLY A 220 6.43 18.93 -30.41
N ALA A 221 6.00 18.62 -31.62
CA ALA A 221 6.85 18.88 -32.79
C ALA A 221 7.30 20.35 -32.72
N ALA A 222 8.61 20.55 -32.57
CA ALA A 222 9.23 21.89 -32.67
C ALA A 222 9.13 22.41 -34.07
#